data_d15c35186b7b6366dc32d49bfa3e9f36
#
_entry.id   d15c35186b7b6366dc32d49bfa3e9f36
#
_cell.length_a   1.000
_cell.length_b   1.000
_cell.length_c   1.000
_cell.angle_alpha   90.00
_cell.angle_beta   90.00
_cell.angle_gamma   90.00
#
_symmetry.space_group_name_H-M   'P 1'
#
loop_
_entity.id
_entity.type
_entity.pdbx_description
1 polymer ?
#
loop_
_entity_poly.entity_id
_entity_poly.type
_entity_poly.pdbx_seq_one_letter_code
_entity_poly.pdbx_strand_id
1 'polypeptide(L)' 'MNKDIEILFKQAGGYVNVDSEGNRFTYTQDFEPSVFASLIIESCTQTLVNHGYTDAATVLETEYAEDWQTFEFPEI' A
#
# COMPACT_ATOMS: atom_id res chain seq x y z
N MET A 1 -6.27 -2.79 -11.72
CA MET A 1 -5.83 -2.12 -10.47
C MET A 1 -6.10 -0.63 -10.61
N ASN A 2 -6.57 0.01 -9.55
CA ASN A 2 -6.74 1.46 -9.52
C ASN A 2 -5.40 2.15 -9.78
N LYS A 3 -5.42 3.27 -10.49
CA LYS A 3 -4.19 3.96 -10.88
C LYS A 3 -3.36 4.40 -9.67
N ASP A 4 -4.02 4.89 -8.62
CA ASP A 4 -3.31 5.31 -7.41
C ASP A 4 -2.71 4.12 -6.68
N ILE A 5 -3.43 3.01 -6.61
CA ILE A 5 -2.93 1.77 -6.02
C ILE A 5 -1.75 1.23 -6.83
N GLU A 6 -1.82 1.33 -8.16
CA GLU A 6 -0.74 0.90 -9.04
C GLU A 6 0.56 1.68 -8.77
N ILE A 7 0.44 2.99 -8.53
CA ILE A 7 1.59 3.82 -8.19
C ILE A 7 2.23 3.33 -6.89
N LEU A 8 1.43 3.05 -5.87
CA LEU A 8 1.91 2.54 -4.59
C LEU A 8 2.53 1.16 -4.75
N PHE A 9 1.94 0.33 -5.59
CA PHE A 9 2.45 -1.00 -5.90
C PHE A 9 3.86 -0.93 -6.49
N LYS A 10 4.07 -0.01 -7.42
CA LYS A 10 5.38 0.20 -8.03
C LYS A 10 6.39 0.75 -7.02
N GLN A 11 5.98 1.65 -6.14
CA GLN A 11 6.84 2.18 -5.09
C GLN A 11 7.30 1.09 -4.13
N ALA A 12 6.49 0.07 -3.93
CA ALA A 12 6.83 -1.07 -3.08
C ALA A 12 7.65 -2.15 -3.79
N GLY A 13 8.04 -1.91 -5.04
CA GLY A 13 8.88 -2.82 -5.80
C GLY A 13 8.13 -3.70 -6.80
N GLY A 14 6.84 -3.48 -6.96
CA GLY A 14 6.05 -4.22 -7.94
C GLY A 14 6.18 -3.65 -9.35
N TYR A 15 5.91 -4.48 -10.33
CA TYR A 15 5.92 -4.08 -11.73
C TYR A 15 4.63 -4.49 -12.40
N VAL A 16 4.18 -3.65 -13.31
CA VAL A 16 3.04 -3.96 -14.17
C VAL A 16 3.53 -3.88 -15.62
N ASN A 17 3.37 -4.96 -16.36
CA ASN A 17 3.68 -5.01 -17.79
C ASN A 17 2.44 -5.37 -18.57
N VAL A 18 2.46 -4.97 -19.84
CA VAL A 18 1.39 -5.31 -20.79
C VAL A 18 2.03 -6.07 -21.95
N ASP A 19 1.50 -7.22 -22.29
CA ASP A 19 2.01 -7.98 -23.44
C ASP A 19 1.48 -7.41 -24.76
N SER A 20 1.88 -8.04 -25.86
CA SER A 20 1.47 -7.60 -27.19
C SER A 20 -0.04 -7.74 -27.46
N GLU A 21 -0.73 -8.56 -26.68
CA GLU A 21 -2.16 -8.77 -26.79
C GLU A 21 -2.98 -7.89 -25.84
N GLY A 22 -2.30 -7.04 -25.06
CA GLY A 22 -2.94 -6.15 -24.12
C GLY A 22 -3.21 -6.75 -22.75
N ASN A 23 -2.73 -7.96 -22.48
CA ASN A 23 -2.86 -8.58 -21.16
C ASN A 23 -1.88 -7.95 -20.18
N ARG A 24 -2.36 -7.67 -18.98
CA ARG A 24 -1.54 -7.05 -17.93
C ARG A 24 -0.98 -8.13 -17.01
N PHE A 25 0.30 -8.01 -16.72
CA PHE A 25 0.99 -8.91 -15.78
C PHE A 25 1.54 -8.09 -14.63
N THR A 26 1.47 -8.66 -13.44
CA THR A 26 2.11 -8.07 -12.27
C THR A 26 3.30 -8.95 -11.87
N TYR A 27 4.43 -8.31 -11.59
CA TYR A 27 5.63 -8.99 -11.12
C TYR A 27 5.88 -8.56 -9.69
N THR A 28 6.11 -9.53 -8.82
CA THR A 28 6.25 -9.30 -7.39
C THR A 28 7.57 -9.81 -6.84
N GLN A 29 8.56 -10.04 -7.70
CA GLN A 29 9.84 -10.61 -7.28
C GLN A 29 10.53 -9.75 -6.23
N ASP A 30 10.55 -8.43 -6.43
CA ASP A 30 11.17 -7.49 -5.51
C ASP A 30 10.13 -6.74 -4.68
N PHE A 31 8.90 -7.20 -4.71
CA PHE A 31 7.79 -6.56 -4.04
C PHE A 31 7.82 -6.85 -2.54
N GLU A 32 7.66 -5.80 -1.74
CA GLU A 32 7.57 -5.92 -0.29
C GLU A 32 6.14 -5.62 0.16
N PRO A 33 5.38 -6.65 0.54
CA PRO A 33 3.98 -6.44 0.95
C PRO A 33 3.82 -5.49 2.12
N SER A 34 4.75 -5.52 3.08
CA SER A 34 4.69 -4.63 4.24
C SER A 34 4.84 -3.16 3.84
N VAL A 35 5.73 -2.89 2.89
CA VAL A 35 5.91 -1.53 2.37
C VAL A 35 4.66 -1.09 1.62
N PHE A 36 4.12 -1.96 0.79
CA PHE A 36 2.90 -1.66 0.04
C PHE A 36 1.73 -1.34 0.96
N ALA A 37 1.49 -2.16 1.97
CA ALA A 37 0.42 -1.93 2.91
C ALA A 37 0.63 -0.64 3.71
N SER A 38 1.87 -0.34 4.10
CA SER A 38 2.22 0.89 4.78
C SER A 38 1.89 2.11 3.92
N LEU A 39 2.23 2.05 2.64
CA LEU A 39 1.93 3.14 1.71
C LEU A 39 0.43 3.35 1.53
N ILE A 40 -0.34 2.26 1.48
CA ILE A 40 -1.79 2.35 1.40
C ILE A 40 -2.36 3.02 2.64
N ILE A 41 -1.93 2.59 3.82
CA ILE A 41 -2.40 3.17 5.08
C ILE A 41 -2.05 4.64 5.17
N GLU A 42 -0.84 5.00 4.79
CA GLU A 42 -0.39 6.39 4.76
C GLU A 42 -1.24 7.23 3.81
N SER A 43 -1.54 6.69 2.64
CA SER A 43 -2.40 7.35 1.66
C SER A 43 -3.81 7.55 2.19
N CYS A 44 -4.38 6.55 2.87
CA CYS A 44 -5.69 6.65 3.50
C CYS A 44 -5.70 7.71 4.60
N THR A 45 -4.67 7.70 5.44
CA THR A 45 -4.51 8.66 6.52
C THR A 45 -4.45 10.09 5.97
N GLN A 46 -3.66 10.29 4.93
CA GLN A 46 -3.53 11.59 4.29
C GLN A 46 -4.86 12.06 3.69
N THR A 47 -5.60 11.15 3.10
CA THR A 47 -6.93 11.45 2.55
C THR A 47 -7.87 11.94 3.65
N LEU A 48 -7.87 11.25 4.80
CA LEU A 48 -8.70 11.64 5.93
C LEU A 48 -8.32 13.04 6.44
N VAL A 49 -7.03 13.31 6.56
CA VAL A 49 -6.55 14.63 6.99
C VAL A 49 -7.01 15.70 6.01
N ASN A 50 -6.88 15.45 4.72
CA ASN A 50 -7.26 16.40 3.68
C ASN A 50 -8.75 16.72 3.69
N HIS A 51 -9.58 15.81 4.19
CA HIS A 51 -11.02 16.00 4.31
C HIS A 51 -11.45 16.49 5.70
N GLY A 52 -10.50 16.77 6.58
CA GLY A 52 -10.79 17.32 7.91
C GLY A 52 -11.05 16.27 8.99
N TYR A 53 -10.82 15.00 8.70
CA TYR A 53 -11.05 13.91 9.66
C TYR A 53 -9.76 13.54 10.39
N THR A 54 -9.16 14.52 11.05
CA THR A 54 -7.87 14.33 11.72
C THR A 54 -7.92 13.32 12.85
N ASP A 55 -9.03 13.26 13.57
CA ASP A 55 -9.20 12.28 14.66
C ASP A 55 -9.19 10.86 14.12
N ALA A 56 -9.91 10.63 13.03
CA ALA A 56 -9.95 9.33 12.38
C ALA A 56 -8.58 8.95 11.83
N ALA A 57 -7.86 9.90 11.26
CA ALA A 57 -6.50 9.68 10.77
C ALA A 57 -5.56 9.28 11.89
N THR A 58 -5.67 9.94 13.05
CA THR A 58 -4.85 9.62 14.23
C THR A 58 -5.13 8.21 14.73
N VAL A 59 -6.40 7.81 14.78
CA VAL A 59 -6.77 6.44 15.17
C VAL A 59 -6.15 5.44 14.22
N LEU A 60 -6.21 5.69 12.93
CA LEU A 60 -5.66 4.79 11.92
C LEU A 60 -4.15 4.66 12.06
N GLU A 61 -3.44 5.77 12.23
CA GLU A 61 -2.00 5.77 12.44
C GLU A 61 -1.61 5.02 13.71
N THR A 62 -2.31 5.27 14.80
CA THR A 62 -2.02 4.64 16.08
C THR A 62 -2.24 3.13 16.00
N GLU A 63 -3.29 2.70 15.33
CA GLU A 63 -3.63 1.28 15.22
C GLU A 63 -2.61 0.51 14.39
N TYR A 64 -2.10 1.10 13.33
CA TYR A 64 -1.27 0.38 12.36
C TYR A 64 0.22 0.73 12.39
N ALA A 65 0.59 1.94 12.82
CA ALA A 65 1.97 2.38 12.74
C ALA A 65 2.91 1.58 13.64
N GLU A 66 2.46 1.21 14.85
CA GLU A 66 3.27 0.40 15.77
C GLU A 66 3.27 -1.07 15.37
N ASP A 67 2.12 -1.58 14.99
CA ASP A 67 1.97 -2.97 14.57
C ASP A 67 2.78 -3.27 13.33
N TRP A 68 2.98 -2.26 12.53
CA TRP A 68 3.74 -2.34 11.31
C TRP A 68 5.18 -2.78 11.49
N GLN A 69 5.82 -2.29 12.54
CA GLN A 69 7.22 -2.59 12.82
C GLN A 69 7.38 -3.92 13.53
N THR A 70 6.34 -4.37 14.20
CA THR A 70 6.37 -5.60 14.99
C THR A 70 5.52 -6.70 14.38
N PHE A 71 4.76 -6.37 13.36
CA PHE A 71 3.85 -7.32 12.72
C PHE A 71 4.66 -8.34 11.92
N GLU A 72 4.59 -9.57 12.35
CA GLU A 72 5.13 -10.66 11.57
C GLU A 72 3.96 -11.37 10.90
N PHE A 73 3.99 -11.37 9.58
CA PHE A 73 3.00 -12.14 8.86
C PHE A 73 3.20 -13.60 9.22
N PRO A 74 2.15 -14.31 9.61
CA PRO A 74 2.29 -15.73 9.88
C PRO A 74 2.80 -16.41 8.62
N GLU A 75 3.86 -17.15 8.78
CA GLU A 75 4.35 -17.95 7.67
C GLU A 75 3.35 -19.03 7.39
N ILE A 76 2.93 -19.03 6.17
CA ILE A 76 1.94 -19.99 5.71
C ILE A 76 2.64 -21.16 5.09
#